data_b12df925124b70c9f933eadd2ab26065
#
_entry.id   b12df925124b70c9f933eadd2ab26065
#
_cell.length_a   1.000
_cell.length_b   1.000
_cell.length_c   1.000
_cell.angle_alpha   90.00
_cell.angle_beta   90.00
_cell.angle_gamma   90.00
#
_symmetry.space_group_name_H-M   'P 1'
#
loop_
_entity.id
_entity.type
_entity.pdbx_description
1 polymer ?
#
loop_
_entity_poly.entity_id
_entity_poly.type
_entity_poly.pdbx_seq_one_letter_code
_entity_poly.pdbx_strand_id
1 'polypeptide(L)'
;MGRHVIVGAGQVGGGLAETLAERGHEVTLVTRSGSGPKHSGISPVAADAADAAVMRRLTEGADALYNCANPRYHRWPLDWPPIAASLLAAAESSGAVLVTLGNLYGYGPVDGPMTEDLPLAATGTKGRVRARMWEEMRAAHEAGRVRVTEVRGSDYYGPRSSDQSYVGPRLLEPLLAGKPATVISDPDIPHSWTYLPDVVRALA
;
A
#
# COMPACT_ATOMS: atom_id res chain seq x y z
N MET A 1 -0.48 -2.61 -23.79
CA MET A 1 -1.67 -2.69 -22.92
C MET A 1 -1.42 -3.86 -21.97
N GLY A 2 -1.33 -3.61 -20.66
CA GLY A 2 -1.08 -4.63 -19.65
C GLY A 2 -2.31 -4.83 -18.78
N ARG A 3 -2.35 -5.98 -18.05
CA ARG A 3 -3.41 -6.30 -17.09
C ARG A 3 -2.86 -6.17 -15.66
N HIS A 4 -3.50 -5.34 -14.86
CA HIS A 4 -3.06 -5.04 -13.50
C HIS A 4 -4.16 -5.35 -12.49
N VAL A 5 -3.81 -5.97 -11.38
CA VAL A 5 -4.72 -6.24 -10.26
C VAL A 5 -4.27 -5.39 -9.08
N ILE A 6 -5.16 -4.56 -8.55
CA ILE A 6 -4.89 -3.69 -7.41
C ILE A 6 -5.79 -4.09 -6.25
N VAL A 7 -5.22 -4.35 -5.10
CA VAL A 7 -5.95 -4.66 -3.87
C VAL A 7 -5.96 -3.44 -2.97
N GLY A 8 -7.16 -2.87 -2.76
CA GLY A 8 -7.37 -1.66 -1.97
C GLY A 8 -7.54 -0.40 -2.82
N ALA A 9 -8.63 0.33 -2.60
CA ALA A 9 -8.99 1.58 -3.29
C ALA A 9 -8.88 2.81 -2.37
N GLY A 10 -7.92 2.79 -1.46
CA GLY A 10 -7.62 3.94 -0.58
C GLY A 10 -6.93 5.09 -1.33
N GLN A 11 -6.32 6.00 -0.57
CA GLN A 11 -5.65 7.20 -1.10
C GLN A 11 -4.66 6.89 -2.23
N VAL A 12 -3.87 5.83 -2.08
CA VAL A 12 -2.85 5.43 -3.07
C VAL A 12 -3.44 4.51 -4.12
N GLY A 13 -4.12 3.41 -3.72
CA GLY A 13 -4.60 2.40 -4.67
C GLY A 13 -5.66 2.92 -5.65
N GLY A 14 -6.52 3.85 -5.23
CA GLY A 14 -7.46 4.53 -6.13
C GLY A 14 -6.74 5.39 -7.17
N GLY A 15 -5.76 6.19 -6.74
CA GLY A 15 -4.94 7.00 -7.65
C GLY A 15 -4.10 6.15 -8.61
N LEU A 16 -3.54 5.03 -8.14
CA LEU A 16 -2.82 4.09 -8.98
C LEU A 16 -3.73 3.47 -10.06
N ALA A 17 -4.95 3.08 -9.66
CA ALA A 17 -5.92 2.52 -10.61
C ALA A 17 -6.26 3.50 -11.74
N GLU A 18 -6.51 4.77 -11.41
CA GLU A 18 -6.75 5.81 -12.41
C GLU A 18 -5.52 6.03 -13.29
N THR A 19 -4.34 6.18 -12.71
CA THR A 19 -3.09 6.40 -13.45
C THR A 19 -2.80 5.28 -14.45
N LEU A 20 -2.99 4.02 -14.07
CA LEU A 20 -2.78 2.88 -14.96
C LEU A 20 -3.85 2.82 -16.05
N ALA A 21 -5.10 3.08 -15.73
CA ALA A 21 -6.19 3.11 -16.70
C ALA A 21 -6.03 4.26 -17.71
N GLU A 22 -5.60 5.44 -17.27
CA GLU A 22 -5.27 6.59 -18.14
C GLU A 22 -4.10 6.29 -19.10
N ARG A 23 -3.16 5.41 -18.69
CA ARG A 23 -2.09 4.90 -19.57
C ARG A 23 -2.56 3.78 -20.52
N GLY A 24 -3.84 3.44 -20.52
CA GLY A 24 -4.43 2.43 -21.42
C GLY A 24 -4.26 0.99 -20.93
N HIS A 25 -3.99 0.77 -19.65
CA HIS A 25 -3.96 -0.56 -19.06
C HIS A 25 -5.35 -1.00 -18.56
N GLU A 26 -5.58 -2.31 -18.51
CA GLU A 26 -6.76 -2.92 -17.87
C GLU A 26 -6.50 -3.12 -16.38
N VAL A 27 -7.36 -2.56 -15.55
CA VAL A 27 -7.21 -2.60 -14.10
C VAL A 27 -8.37 -3.35 -13.45
N THR A 28 -8.09 -4.44 -12.76
CA THR A 28 -9.02 -5.08 -11.81
C THR A 28 -8.77 -4.51 -10.43
N LEU A 29 -9.73 -3.76 -9.89
CA LEU A 29 -9.62 -3.11 -8.58
C LEU A 29 -10.40 -3.90 -7.52
N VAL A 30 -9.68 -4.57 -6.64
CA VAL A 30 -10.25 -5.47 -5.63
C VAL A 30 -10.45 -4.72 -4.32
N THR A 31 -11.67 -4.66 -3.85
CA THR A 31 -12.04 -4.14 -2.52
C THR A 31 -13.10 -5.02 -1.89
N ARG A 32 -13.29 -4.95 -0.59
CA ARG A 32 -14.34 -5.72 0.10
C ARG A 32 -15.76 -5.38 -0.36
N SER A 33 -15.98 -4.16 -0.80
CA SER A 33 -17.30 -3.66 -1.25
C SER A 33 -17.45 -3.61 -2.77
N GLY A 34 -16.38 -3.85 -3.54
CA GLY A 34 -16.40 -3.61 -4.99
C GLY A 34 -16.47 -2.14 -5.36
N SER A 35 -16.11 -1.24 -4.44
CA SER A 35 -16.11 0.20 -4.70
C SER A 35 -14.75 0.71 -5.17
N GLY A 36 -14.76 1.77 -5.98
CA GLY A 36 -13.54 2.41 -6.48
C GLY A 36 -13.84 3.57 -7.43
N PRO A 37 -12.80 4.19 -8.01
CA PRO A 37 -12.97 5.23 -9.01
C PRO A 37 -13.72 4.72 -10.24
N LYS A 38 -14.49 5.62 -10.87
CA LYS A 38 -15.22 5.33 -12.11
C LYS A 38 -14.36 5.68 -13.31
N HIS A 39 -13.91 4.66 -14.04
CA HIS A 39 -13.16 4.80 -15.29
C HIS A 39 -13.39 3.56 -16.16
N SER A 40 -13.48 3.71 -17.47
CA SER A 40 -13.74 2.59 -18.41
C SER A 40 -12.69 1.49 -18.38
N GLY A 41 -11.44 1.82 -18.04
CA GLY A 41 -10.34 0.87 -17.89
C GLY A 41 -10.26 0.21 -16.50
N ILE A 42 -11.19 0.53 -15.57
CA ILE A 42 -11.19 -0.01 -14.22
C ILE A 42 -12.42 -0.91 -14.00
N SER A 43 -12.18 -2.15 -13.64
CA SER A 43 -13.21 -3.14 -13.29
C SER A 43 -13.19 -3.36 -11.77
N PRO A 44 -14.09 -2.76 -10.99
CA PRO A 44 -14.15 -2.98 -9.56
C PRO A 44 -14.74 -4.37 -9.24
N VAL A 45 -14.10 -5.07 -8.31
CA VAL A 45 -14.48 -6.42 -7.87
C VAL A 45 -14.60 -6.46 -6.35
N ALA A 46 -15.73 -6.99 -5.86
CA ALA A 46 -15.91 -7.26 -4.43
C ALA A 46 -15.28 -8.61 -4.08
N ALA A 47 -14.21 -8.60 -3.26
CA ALA A 47 -13.57 -9.81 -2.79
C ALA A 47 -12.79 -9.59 -1.49
N ASP A 48 -12.57 -10.69 -0.76
CA ASP A 48 -11.65 -10.71 0.38
C ASP A 48 -10.24 -11.03 -0.11
N ALA A 49 -9.31 -10.12 0.13
CA ALA A 49 -7.90 -10.31 -0.23
C ALA A 49 -7.21 -11.45 0.53
N ALA A 50 -7.78 -11.92 1.63
CA ALA A 50 -7.30 -13.08 2.36
C ALA A 50 -7.73 -14.42 1.73
N ASP A 51 -8.68 -14.41 0.79
CA ASP A 51 -9.10 -15.61 0.06
C ASP A 51 -8.11 -15.92 -1.08
N ALA A 52 -7.20 -16.85 -0.81
CA ALA A 52 -6.15 -17.23 -1.77
C ALA A 52 -6.71 -17.82 -3.08
N ALA A 53 -7.85 -18.52 -3.04
CA ALA A 53 -8.45 -19.10 -4.25
C ALA A 53 -9.02 -17.99 -5.15
N VAL A 54 -9.69 -17.02 -4.55
CA VAL A 54 -10.22 -15.85 -5.26
C VAL A 54 -9.07 -15.02 -5.83
N MET A 55 -8.03 -14.74 -5.04
CA MET A 55 -6.90 -13.92 -5.50
C MET A 55 -6.12 -14.59 -6.63
N ARG A 56 -5.87 -15.90 -6.58
CA ARG A 56 -5.24 -16.62 -7.71
C ARG A 56 -6.04 -16.45 -8.99
N ARG A 57 -7.37 -16.66 -8.93
CA ARG A 57 -8.24 -16.52 -10.11
C ARG A 57 -8.24 -15.09 -10.67
N LEU A 58 -8.28 -14.07 -9.80
CA LEU A 58 -8.27 -12.66 -10.23
C LEU A 58 -6.93 -12.23 -10.82
N THR A 59 -5.82 -12.85 -10.39
CA THR A 59 -4.45 -12.52 -10.82
C THR A 59 -4.01 -13.35 -12.04
N GLU A 60 -4.79 -14.33 -12.46
CA GLU A 60 -4.47 -15.15 -13.65
C GLU A 60 -4.28 -14.27 -14.88
N GLY A 61 -3.11 -14.37 -15.53
CA GLY A 61 -2.73 -13.57 -16.70
C GLY A 61 -2.51 -12.09 -16.43
N ALA A 62 -2.37 -11.66 -15.17
CA ALA A 62 -1.98 -10.30 -14.85
C ALA A 62 -0.45 -10.11 -14.97
N ASP A 63 -0.03 -8.92 -15.42
CA ASP A 63 1.38 -8.53 -15.45
C ASP A 63 1.89 -8.15 -14.06
N ALA A 64 1.01 -7.51 -13.26
CA ALA A 64 1.35 -7.10 -11.90
C ALA A 64 0.14 -7.19 -10.94
N LEU A 65 0.45 -7.52 -9.68
CA LEU A 65 -0.45 -7.52 -8.54
C LEU A 65 0.04 -6.47 -7.52
N TYR A 66 -0.78 -5.48 -7.22
CA TYR A 66 -0.45 -4.40 -6.29
C TYR A 66 -1.16 -4.60 -4.96
N ASN A 67 -0.40 -4.61 -3.89
CA ASN A 67 -0.94 -4.60 -2.53
C ASN A 67 -1.00 -3.16 -2.00
N CYS A 68 -2.14 -2.51 -2.17
CA CYS A 68 -2.46 -1.20 -1.59
C CYS A 68 -3.51 -1.30 -0.46
N ALA A 69 -3.75 -2.51 0.06
CA ALA A 69 -4.64 -2.71 1.20
C ALA A 69 -4.07 -2.05 2.46
N ASN A 70 -4.95 -1.63 3.35
CA ASN A 70 -4.59 -1.19 4.69
C ASN A 70 -5.69 -1.58 5.68
N PRO A 71 -5.58 -2.72 6.35
CA PRO A 71 -6.50 -3.10 7.42
C PRO A 71 -6.49 -2.08 8.56
N ARG A 72 -7.49 -2.14 9.43
CA ARG A 72 -7.53 -1.27 10.62
C ARG A 72 -6.29 -1.50 11.49
N TYR A 73 -5.63 -0.46 11.95
CA TYR A 73 -4.36 -0.51 12.68
C TYR A 73 -4.32 -1.49 13.87
N HIS A 74 -5.41 -1.55 14.66
CA HIS A 74 -5.48 -2.46 15.80
C HIS A 74 -5.64 -3.93 15.42
N ARG A 75 -5.97 -4.22 14.15
CA ARG A 75 -6.14 -5.56 13.62
C ARG A 75 -4.96 -6.06 12.80
N TRP A 76 -3.92 -5.27 12.61
CA TRP A 76 -2.78 -5.63 11.77
C TRP A 76 -2.18 -7.02 12.08
N PRO A 77 -1.99 -7.42 13.36
CA PRO A 77 -1.45 -8.76 13.65
C PRO A 77 -2.33 -9.92 13.19
N LEU A 78 -3.62 -9.68 13.03
CA LEU A 78 -4.61 -10.69 12.64
C LEU A 78 -4.91 -10.65 11.14
N ASP A 79 -5.06 -9.44 10.57
CA ASP A 79 -5.56 -9.28 9.22
C ASP A 79 -4.45 -9.31 8.16
N TRP A 80 -3.23 -8.82 8.49
CA TRP A 80 -2.14 -8.78 7.53
C TRP A 80 -1.60 -10.16 7.13
N PRO A 81 -1.35 -11.12 8.05
CA PRO A 81 -0.75 -12.39 7.65
C PRO A 81 -1.53 -13.15 6.58
N PRO A 82 -2.86 -13.34 6.69
CA PRO A 82 -3.62 -14.04 5.66
C PRO A 82 -3.68 -13.28 4.34
N ILE A 83 -3.76 -11.94 4.37
CA ILE A 83 -3.72 -11.11 3.16
C ILE A 83 -2.37 -11.26 2.45
N ALA A 84 -1.26 -11.09 3.18
CA ALA A 84 0.09 -11.19 2.60
C ALA A 84 0.35 -12.57 2.00
N ALA A 85 0.00 -13.64 2.71
CA ALA A 85 0.13 -15.00 2.22
C ALA A 85 -0.71 -15.27 0.96
N SER A 86 -1.94 -14.78 0.93
CA SER A 86 -2.83 -14.91 -0.22
C SER A 86 -2.27 -14.21 -1.47
N LEU A 87 -1.80 -12.96 -1.32
CA LEU A 87 -1.26 -12.18 -2.43
C LEU A 87 0.07 -12.76 -2.94
N LEU A 88 0.95 -13.21 -2.04
CA LEU A 88 2.19 -13.88 -2.41
C LEU A 88 1.90 -15.14 -3.21
N ALA A 89 1.01 -16.02 -2.73
CA ALA A 89 0.61 -17.23 -3.43
C ALA A 89 -0.06 -16.96 -4.78
N ALA A 90 -0.83 -15.89 -4.91
CA ALA A 90 -1.43 -15.47 -6.17
C ALA A 90 -0.37 -15.02 -7.18
N ALA A 91 0.60 -14.23 -6.75
CA ALA A 91 1.71 -13.78 -7.60
C ALA A 91 2.63 -14.93 -8.01
N GLU A 92 2.97 -15.85 -7.09
CA GLU A 92 3.74 -17.06 -7.40
C GLU A 92 3.04 -17.93 -8.46
N SER A 93 1.72 -18.09 -8.36
CA SER A 93 0.96 -18.95 -9.30
C SER A 93 0.75 -18.32 -10.67
N SER A 94 0.64 -16.99 -10.76
CA SER A 94 0.37 -16.29 -12.02
C SER A 94 1.63 -15.81 -12.75
N GLY A 95 2.78 -15.72 -12.04
CA GLY A 95 4.00 -15.09 -12.56
C GLY A 95 3.96 -13.56 -12.59
N ALA A 96 2.89 -12.94 -12.06
CA ALA A 96 2.77 -11.49 -11.93
C ALA A 96 3.84 -10.90 -11.01
N VAL A 97 4.29 -9.68 -11.30
CA VAL A 97 5.12 -8.94 -10.34
C VAL A 97 4.26 -8.54 -9.14
N LEU A 98 4.70 -8.88 -7.93
CA LEU A 98 4.05 -8.41 -6.71
C LEU A 98 4.66 -7.06 -6.28
N VAL A 99 3.87 -6.01 -6.37
CA VAL A 99 4.25 -4.66 -5.94
C VAL A 99 3.52 -4.34 -4.64
N THR A 100 4.24 -4.12 -3.56
CA THR A 100 3.60 -3.85 -2.26
C THR A 100 3.83 -2.40 -1.81
N LEU A 101 2.77 -1.77 -1.35
CA LEU A 101 2.85 -0.47 -0.68
C LEU A 101 3.27 -0.70 0.77
N GLY A 102 4.51 -0.35 1.07
CA GLY A 102 5.11 -0.42 2.38
C GLY A 102 5.00 0.87 3.17
N ASN A 103 5.58 0.84 4.35
CA ASN A 103 5.78 2.01 5.20
C ASN A 103 7.11 1.91 5.95
N LEU A 104 7.44 2.91 6.75
CA LEU A 104 8.71 2.99 7.47
C LEU A 104 8.70 2.28 8.84
N TYR A 105 7.58 1.72 9.26
CA TYR A 105 7.43 1.13 10.60
C TYR A 105 8.37 -0.05 10.87
N GLY A 106 8.76 -0.78 9.81
CA GLY A 106 9.66 -1.94 9.92
C GLY A 106 11.06 -1.59 10.41
N TYR A 107 11.54 -0.38 10.13
CA TYR A 107 12.88 0.04 10.54
C TYR A 107 13.03 0.19 12.06
N GLY A 108 11.98 0.64 12.76
CA GLY A 108 12.08 1.05 14.16
C GLY A 108 12.80 2.39 14.31
N PRO A 109 13.32 2.70 15.52
CA PRO A 109 14.13 3.90 15.74
C PRO A 109 15.43 3.87 14.94
N VAL A 110 15.76 4.98 14.29
CA VAL A 110 17.00 5.17 13.52
C VAL A 110 17.63 6.50 13.84
N ASP A 111 18.96 6.59 13.75
CA ASP A 111 19.73 7.80 14.08
C ASP A 111 20.11 8.63 12.83
N GLY A 112 19.58 8.30 11.67
CA GLY A 112 19.90 8.96 10.40
C GLY A 112 18.87 8.72 9.31
N PRO A 113 19.20 9.05 8.04
CA PRO A 113 18.33 8.80 6.91
C PRO A 113 17.95 7.31 6.78
N MET A 114 16.67 7.05 6.55
CA MET A 114 16.19 5.69 6.30
C MET A 114 16.47 5.30 4.85
N THR A 115 17.35 4.31 4.66
CA THR A 115 17.68 3.72 3.36
C THR A 115 17.18 2.27 3.29
N GLU A 116 17.13 1.72 2.09
CA GLU A 116 16.65 0.36 1.85
C GLU A 116 17.53 -0.72 2.50
N ASP A 117 18.81 -0.41 2.73
CA ASP A 117 19.80 -1.32 3.31
C ASP A 117 19.74 -1.42 4.84
N LEU A 118 18.98 -0.54 5.49
CA LEU A 118 18.82 -0.56 6.93
C LEU A 118 18.09 -1.83 7.40
N PRO A 119 18.51 -2.42 8.52
CA PRO A 119 17.83 -3.58 9.08
C PRO A 119 16.42 -3.24 9.52
N LEU A 120 15.50 -4.19 9.40
CA LEU A 120 14.14 -4.07 9.91
C LEU A 120 14.13 -4.43 11.41
N ALA A 121 14.44 -3.45 12.24
CA ALA A 121 14.68 -3.61 13.68
C ALA A 121 13.50 -3.14 14.57
N ALA A 122 12.30 -3.10 14.02
CA ALA A 122 11.13 -2.64 14.77
C ALA A 122 10.82 -3.49 15.99
N THR A 123 10.67 -2.86 17.14
CA THR A 123 10.29 -3.49 18.41
C THR A 123 8.79 -3.48 18.67
N GLY A 124 8.05 -2.53 18.09
CA GLY A 124 6.61 -2.40 18.22
C GLY A 124 5.84 -3.43 17.36
N THR A 125 4.65 -3.83 17.82
CA THR A 125 3.83 -4.86 17.16
C THR A 125 3.56 -4.58 15.68
N LYS A 126 3.19 -3.36 15.34
CA LYS A 126 2.88 -2.98 13.95
C LYS A 126 4.12 -3.03 13.05
N GLY A 127 5.25 -2.55 13.54
CA GLY A 127 6.51 -2.59 12.80
C GLY A 127 6.97 -4.03 12.56
N ARG A 128 6.89 -4.91 13.56
CA ARG A 128 7.20 -6.34 13.40
C ARG A 128 6.31 -7.03 12.36
N VAL A 129 5.00 -6.69 12.31
CA VAL A 129 4.10 -7.24 11.29
C VAL A 129 4.57 -6.83 9.88
N ARG A 130 4.91 -5.55 9.68
CA ARG A 130 5.36 -5.05 8.38
C ARG A 130 6.73 -5.61 7.98
N ALA A 131 7.65 -5.68 8.93
CA ALA A 131 8.97 -6.28 8.73
C ALA A 131 8.85 -7.75 8.28
N ARG A 132 8.08 -8.56 9.01
CA ARG A 132 7.85 -9.96 8.67
C ARG A 132 7.24 -10.16 7.30
N MET A 133 6.23 -9.36 6.95
CA MET A 133 5.61 -9.42 5.62
C MET A 133 6.65 -9.21 4.51
N TRP A 134 7.50 -8.19 4.66
CA TRP A 134 8.55 -7.92 3.67
C TRP A 134 9.59 -9.03 3.63
N GLU A 135 10.05 -9.52 4.78
CA GLU A 135 11.03 -10.61 4.87
C GLU A 135 10.54 -11.89 4.17
N GLU A 136 9.26 -12.26 4.36
CA GLU A 136 8.64 -13.42 3.69
C GLU A 136 8.57 -13.22 2.16
N MET A 137 8.19 -12.04 1.69
CA MET A 137 8.14 -11.69 0.27
C MET A 137 9.54 -11.64 -0.35
N ARG A 138 10.52 -11.05 0.34
CA ARG A 138 11.91 -10.99 -0.10
C ARG A 138 12.52 -12.38 -0.20
N ALA A 139 12.30 -13.24 0.79
CA ALA A 139 12.78 -14.62 0.75
C ALA A 139 12.20 -15.41 -0.44
N ALA A 140 10.92 -15.17 -0.78
CA ALA A 140 10.31 -15.76 -1.96
C ALA A 140 10.94 -15.23 -3.28
N HIS A 141 11.27 -13.95 -3.32
CA HIS A 141 11.97 -13.32 -4.44
C HIS A 141 13.39 -13.90 -4.63
N GLU A 142 14.18 -13.95 -3.55
CA GLU A 142 15.54 -14.47 -3.53
C GLU A 142 15.58 -15.97 -3.92
N ALA A 143 14.53 -16.72 -3.57
CA ALA A 143 14.35 -18.11 -4.01
C ALA A 143 13.87 -18.25 -5.47
N GLY A 144 13.67 -17.16 -6.20
CA GLY A 144 13.23 -17.17 -7.60
C GLY A 144 11.76 -17.59 -7.81
N ARG A 145 10.94 -17.65 -6.74
CA ARG A 145 9.54 -18.07 -6.86
C ARG A 145 8.62 -16.96 -7.38
N VAL A 146 8.99 -15.71 -7.13
CA VAL A 146 8.21 -14.53 -7.51
C VAL A 146 9.12 -13.33 -7.69
N ARG A 147 8.70 -12.35 -8.49
CA ARG A 147 9.33 -11.03 -8.55
C ARG A 147 8.57 -10.10 -7.61
N VAL A 148 9.25 -9.55 -6.60
CA VAL A 148 8.63 -8.64 -5.62
C VAL A 148 9.38 -7.33 -5.56
N THR A 149 8.65 -6.23 -5.38
CA THR A 149 9.19 -4.93 -5.00
C THR A 149 8.32 -4.27 -3.94
N GLU A 150 8.92 -3.44 -3.08
CA GLU A 150 8.19 -2.67 -2.07
C GLU A 150 8.49 -1.18 -2.24
N VAL A 151 7.45 -0.37 -2.35
CA VAL A 151 7.54 1.09 -2.28
C VAL A 151 7.15 1.53 -0.88
N ARG A 152 8.08 2.08 -0.12
CA ARG A 152 7.87 2.52 1.26
C ARG A 152 7.58 4.00 1.31
N GLY A 153 6.42 4.35 1.88
CA GLY A 153 6.03 5.73 2.14
C GLY A 153 6.00 6.04 3.64
N SER A 154 6.28 7.29 3.98
CA SER A 154 6.00 7.84 5.31
C SER A 154 4.54 8.30 5.38
N ASP A 155 4.23 9.29 6.23
CA ASP A 155 2.89 9.87 6.29
C ASP A 155 2.56 10.66 5.03
N TYR A 156 1.36 10.44 4.52
CA TYR A 156 0.93 10.98 3.24
C TYR A 156 0.33 12.37 3.36
N TYR A 157 0.59 13.20 2.33
CA TYR A 157 -0.06 14.47 2.12
C TYR A 157 -0.36 14.72 0.64
N GLY A 158 -1.18 15.73 0.36
CA GLY A 158 -1.50 16.14 -1.02
C GLY A 158 -2.94 15.83 -1.42
N PRO A 159 -3.25 15.89 -2.72
CA PRO A 159 -4.56 15.58 -3.25
C PRO A 159 -5.01 14.17 -2.83
N ARG A 160 -6.28 14.02 -2.46
CA ARG A 160 -6.87 12.76 -1.95
C ARG A 160 -6.42 12.36 -0.55
N SER A 161 -5.68 13.22 0.18
CA SER A 161 -5.40 12.93 1.59
C SER A 161 -6.72 12.83 2.36
N SER A 162 -6.83 11.80 3.20
CA SER A 162 -8.03 11.57 4.02
C SER A 162 -7.87 12.15 5.41
N ASP A 163 -8.93 12.10 6.20
CA ASP A 163 -8.92 12.48 7.62
C ASP A 163 -7.91 11.67 8.47
N GLN A 164 -7.39 10.57 7.92
CA GLN A 164 -6.34 9.77 8.55
C GLN A 164 -4.92 10.32 8.30
N SER A 165 -4.77 11.26 7.36
CA SER A 165 -3.49 11.93 7.10
C SER A 165 -3.23 12.99 8.15
N TYR A 166 -2.00 13.03 8.70
CA TYR A 166 -1.58 14.09 9.61
C TYR A 166 -1.68 15.47 8.96
N VAL A 167 -1.18 15.59 7.71
CA VAL A 167 -1.32 16.81 6.89
C VAL A 167 -2.48 16.60 5.91
N GLY A 168 -3.68 16.58 6.45
CA GLY A 168 -4.94 16.42 5.74
C GLY A 168 -5.97 17.45 6.19
N PRO A 169 -7.25 17.29 5.81
CA PRO A 169 -8.33 18.23 6.15
C PRO A 169 -8.39 18.58 7.64
N ARG A 170 -8.20 17.60 8.49
CA ARG A 170 -8.23 17.75 9.95
C ARG A 170 -7.20 18.76 10.50
N LEU A 171 -6.03 18.89 9.88
CA LEU A 171 -5.03 19.88 10.21
C LEU A 171 -5.24 21.18 9.41
N LEU A 172 -5.43 21.05 8.10
CA LEU A 172 -5.40 22.19 7.19
C LEU A 172 -6.66 23.07 7.27
N GLU A 173 -7.85 22.51 7.42
CA GLU A 173 -9.09 23.27 7.47
C GLU A 173 -9.13 24.27 8.66
N PRO A 174 -8.80 23.88 9.92
CA PRO A 174 -8.71 24.84 11.01
C PRO A 174 -7.67 25.93 10.78
N LEU A 175 -6.47 25.55 10.29
CA LEU A 175 -5.39 26.52 10.04
C LEU A 175 -5.78 27.54 8.97
N LEU A 176 -6.36 27.09 7.87
CA LEU A 176 -6.85 27.99 6.80
C LEU A 176 -7.98 28.91 7.29
N ALA A 177 -8.75 28.47 8.28
CA ALA A 177 -9.77 29.28 8.94
C ALA A 177 -9.23 30.20 10.06
N GLY A 178 -7.91 30.29 10.24
CA GLY A 178 -7.27 31.07 11.31
C GLY A 178 -7.51 30.52 12.72
N LYS A 179 -7.82 29.22 12.84
CA LYS A 179 -8.11 28.54 14.11
C LYS A 179 -6.92 27.66 14.53
N PRO A 180 -6.75 27.40 15.84
CA PRO A 180 -5.79 26.41 16.30
C PRO A 180 -6.09 25.02 15.74
N ALA A 181 -5.04 24.30 15.35
CA ALA A 181 -5.12 22.89 14.97
C ALA A 181 -4.42 22.02 16.01
N THR A 182 -4.92 20.80 16.21
CA THR A 182 -4.33 19.83 17.13
C THR A 182 -3.45 18.86 16.36
N VAL A 183 -2.20 18.70 16.77
CA VAL A 183 -1.26 17.68 16.30
C VAL A 183 -1.11 16.58 17.37
N ILE A 184 -0.79 15.35 16.94
CA ILE A 184 -0.71 14.18 17.84
C ILE A 184 0.71 14.00 18.37
N SER A 185 1.72 14.60 17.73
CA SER A 185 3.14 14.50 18.09
C SER A 185 3.74 15.87 18.36
N ASP A 186 4.99 15.88 18.79
CA ASP A 186 5.79 17.10 18.90
C ASP A 186 6.06 17.66 17.49
N PRO A 187 5.60 18.88 17.17
CA PRO A 187 5.77 19.47 15.84
C PRO A 187 7.22 19.85 15.52
N ASP A 188 8.09 19.94 16.53
CA ASP A 188 9.49 20.32 16.36
C ASP A 188 10.41 19.11 16.04
N ILE A 189 9.90 17.88 16.12
CA ILE A 189 10.65 16.69 15.73
C ILE A 189 10.64 16.54 14.20
N PRO A 190 11.81 16.41 13.54
CA PRO A 190 11.89 16.15 12.12
C PRO A 190 11.07 14.92 11.71
N HIS A 191 10.27 15.05 10.66
CA HIS A 191 9.40 14.00 10.15
C HIS A 191 9.44 13.93 8.62
N SER A 192 9.43 12.71 8.08
CA SER A 192 9.36 12.50 6.64
C SER A 192 7.91 12.55 6.15
N TRP A 193 7.69 13.21 5.03
CA TRP A 193 6.38 13.32 4.39
C TRP A 193 6.43 12.77 2.97
N THR A 194 5.42 12.01 2.60
CA THR A 194 5.30 11.42 1.27
C THR A 194 4.15 12.05 0.50
N TYR A 195 4.45 12.69 -0.63
CA TYR A 195 3.44 13.27 -1.51
C TYR A 195 2.69 12.17 -2.26
N LEU A 196 1.36 12.13 -2.14
CA LEU A 196 0.52 11.07 -2.71
C LEU A 196 0.74 10.83 -4.21
N PRO A 197 0.81 11.86 -5.07
CA PRO A 197 1.10 11.63 -6.48
C PRO A 197 2.48 11.00 -6.75
N ASP A 198 3.48 11.25 -5.87
CA ASP A 198 4.81 10.67 -6.07
C ASP A 198 4.83 9.18 -5.77
N VAL A 199 4.18 8.74 -4.69
CA VAL A 199 4.08 7.30 -4.41
C VAL A 199 3.24 6.57 -5.45
N VAL A 200 2.20 7.21 -5.99
CA VAL A 200 1.43 6.63 -7.11
C VAL A 200 2.32 6.46 -8.34
N ARG A 201 3.14 7.48 -8.69
CA ARG A 201 4.09 7.37 -9.81
C ARG A 201 5.16 6.31 -9.59
N ALA A 202 5.64 6.16 -8.36
CA ALA A 202 6.65 5.14 -8.02
C ALA A 202 6.10 3.71 -8.11
N LEU A 203 4.80 3.52 -7.90
CA LEU A 203 4.14 2.23 -8.05
C LEU A 203 3.80 1.89 -9.50
N ALA A 204 3.51 2.89 -10.33
CA ALA A 204 3.03 2.78 -11.72
C ALA A 204 4.18 2.68 -12.74
#